data_0200374868aca45bed0f63132cb7c1ad
#
_entry.id   0200374868aca45bed0f63132cb7c1ad
#
_cell.length_a   1.000
_cell.length_b   1.000
_cell.length_c   1.000
_cell.angle_alpha   90.00
_cell.angle_beta   90.00
_cell.angle_gamma   90.00
#
_symmetry.space_group_name_H-M   'P 1'
#
loop_
_entity.id
_entity.type
_entity.pdbx_description
1 polymer ?
#
loop_
_entity_poly.entity_id
_entity_poly.type
_entity_poly.pdbx_seq_one_letter_code
_entity_poly.pdbx_strand_id
1 'polypeptide(L)'
;MEDLNNAMAKTIAYDEEARRGLERGLNSLADAVKVTLGPKGRNVVLEKKWGAPTITNDGVSIAKEIELEDPYEKIGAELVKEVAKKTDDVAGDGTTTATVLAQALVREGLRNVAAGANPLGLKRGIEKAVEAVTAKLLDTAKEVETKEQIAATAGISAGDASIGELIAEAMDKVGKEGVITVEESNTFGLQLELTEGMRFDKGYISGYFVTDPERQEAVLEDPYILLVGSKVSTVKDLLPLLEKVIQAGKPLLIIAEDVEGEALSTLVVNKIRGTFKSVAVKAPGFGDRRKAQLADIAILTGGEVISEEVGLSLETAGVELLGQARKVVVTKDETTIVEGAGDAEAIQGRVAQIRTEIENSDSDYDREKLQERLAKLAGGVAVIKAGAATEVELKERKHRIEDAVRNAKAAVEEGIVAGGGVALLQSAPALDALNLTGDEATGANIVRVALSAPLKQIAFNAGLEPGVVAEKVSNLPAGSGLNADSGEYEDLLAAGVADPVKVTRSALQNAASIAALFLTTEAVVADKPEKAAAPAGDPTGGMGGMDF
;
A
#
# COMPACT_ATOMS: atom_id res chain seq x y z
N MET A 1 13.24 -29.55 -28.67
CA MET A 1 11.89 -29.92 -28.16
C MET A 1 11.95 -30.62 -26.80
N GLU A 2 13.00 -31.38 -26.47
CA GLU A 2 13.20 -31.94 -25.11
C GLU A 2 13.49 -30.85 -24.07
N ASP A 3 14.23 -29.80 -24.39
CA ASP A 3 14.55 -28.71 -23.47
C ASP A 3 13.32 -27.81 -23.14
N LEU A 4 12.39 -27.65 -24.08
CA LEU A 4 11.13 -26.92 -23.84
C LEU A 4 10.15 -27.71 -22.98
N ASN A 5 10.19 -29.04 -23.02
CA ASN A 5 9.36 -29.88 -22.14
C ASN A 5 9.92 -29.95 -20.70
N ASN A 6 11.24 -29.76 -20.51
CA ASN A 6 11.86 -29.75 -19.20
C ASN A 6 11.58 -28.43 -18.43
N ALA A 7 11.38 -27.31 -19.13
CA ALA A 7 11.06 -26.02 -18.57
C ALA A 7 9.60 -25.91 -18.02
N MET A 8 8.75 -26.91 -18.35
CA MET A 8 7.36 -27.00 -17.86
C MET A 8 7.13 -28.10 -16.82
N ALA A 9 8.18 -28.82 -16.40
CA ALA A 9 8.04 -29.89 -15.43
C ALA A 9 7.77 -29.30 -14.02
N LYS A 10 6.75 -29.87 -13.34
CA LYS A 10 6.42 -29.49 -11.96
C LYS A 10 6.92 -30.54 -10.97
N THR A 11 7.28 -30.09 -9.79
CA THR A 11 7.43 -30.94 -8.60
C THR A 11 6.20 -30.80 -7.74
N ILE A 12 5.77 -31.89 -7.11
CA ILE A 12 4.59 -31.91 -6.26
C ILE A 12 5.00 -32.50 -4.92
N ALA A 13 4.74 -31.77 -3.85
CA ALA A 13 4.81 -32.28 -2.48
C ALA A 13 3.41 -32.40 -1.90
N TYR A 14 3.22 -33.34 -1.00
CA TYR A 14 1.95 -33.64 -0.37
C TYR A 14 2.07 -33.62 1.15
N ASP A 15 0.94 -33.53 1.81
CA ASP A 15 0.79 -33.70 3.26
C ASP A 15 1.77 -32.84 4.07
N GLU A 16 2.47 -33.47 4.98
CA GLU A 16 3.39 -32.82 5.91
C GLU A 16 4.62 -32.20 5.21
N GLU A 17 5.13 -32.82 4.14
CA GLU A 17 6.28 -32.30 3.39
C GLU A 17 5.93 -30.94 2.76
N ALA A 18 4.74 -30.84 2.15
CA ALA A 18 4.24 -29.61 1.60
C ALA A 18 4.12 -28.52 2.65
N ARG A 19 3.45 -28.82 3.76
CA ARG A 19 3.24 -27.87 4.86
C ARG A 19 4.54 -27.41 5.51
N ARG A 20 5.50 -28.31 5.72
CA ARG A 20 6.81 -27.94 6.28
C ARG A 20 7.65 -27.07 5.37
N GLY A 21 7.63 -27.33 4.04
CA GLY A 21 8.29 -26.47 3.07
C GLY A 21 7.76 -25.05 3.10
N LEU A 22 6.43 -24.92 3.06
CA LEU A 22 5.76 -23.63 3.17
C LEU A 22 6.06 -22.92 4.50
N GLU A 23 6.04 -23.65 5.63
CA GLU A 23 6.31 -23.11 6.98
C GLU A 23 7.73 -22.55 7.08
N ARG A 24 8.74 -23.26 6.54
CA ARG A 24 10.12 -22.76 6.55
C ARG A 24 10.25 -21.46 5.78
N GLY A 25 9.63 -21.37 4.59
CA GLY A 25 9.63 -20.15 3.79
C GLY A 25 8.95 -18.97 4.50
N LEU A 26 7.78 -19.22 5.10
CA LEU A 26 7.07 -18.25 5.91
C LEU A 26 7.95 -17.75 7.08
N ASN A 27 8.58 -18.68 7.81
CA ASN A 27 9.41 -18.33 8.97
C ASN A 27 10.66 -17.54 8.54
N SER A 28 11.31 -17.91 7.45
CA SER A 28 12.49 -17.20 6.93
C SER A 28 12.18 -15.73 6.64
N LEU A 29 11.06 -15.45 6.01
CA LEU A 29 10.62 -14.08 5.75
C LEU A 29 10.20 -13.36 7.04
N ALA A 30 9.33 -13.98 7.84
CA ALA A 30 8.80 -13.35 9.04
C ALA A 30 9.91 -13.05 10.07
N ASP A 31 10.91 -13.91 10.20
CA ASP A 31 12.04 -13.71 11.10
C ASP A 31 12.92 -12.52 10.68
N ALA A 32 13.06 -12.27 9.38
CA ALA A 32 13.76 -11.10 8.87
C ALA A 32 12.97 -9.78 9.10
N VAL A 33 11.64 -9.84 8.93
CA VAL A 33 10.78 -8.65 9.05
C VAL A 33 10.53 -8.26 10.51
N LYS A 34 10.25 -9.21 11.41
CA LYS A 34 9.81 -8.95 12.79
C LYS A 34 10.83 -8.21 13.68
N VAL A 35 12.12 -8.21 13.29
CA VAL A 35 13.16 -7.49 14.04
C VAL A 35 12.98 -5.98 14.01
N THR A 36 12.18 -5.47 13.08
CA THR A 36 11.91 -4.04 12.92
C THR A 36 10.76 -3.53 13.79
N LEU A 37 9.97 -4.43 14.41
CA LEU A 37 8.73 -4.08 15.11
C LEU A 37 8.98 -3.33 16.42
N GLY A 38 8.27 -2.21 16.59
CA GLY A 38 8.26 -1.41 17.81
C GLY A 38 9.40 -0.39 17.92
N PRO A 39 9.40 0.47 18.97
CA PRO A 39 10.33 1.59 19.11
C PRO A 39 11.80 1.18 19.31
N LYS A 40 12.04 -0.04 19.76
CA LYS A 40 13.38 -0.65 19.87
C LYS A 40 13.67 -1.62 18.72
N GLY A 41 12.84 -1.62 17.68
CA GLY A 41 13.08 -2.35 16.44
C GLY A 41 14.36 -1.89 15.74
N ARG A 42 14.91 -2.75 14.90
CA ARG A 42 16.20 -2.49 14.20
C ARG A 42 15.98 -2.50 12.69
N ASN A 43 16.84 -1.81 11.98
CA ASN A 43 16.84 -1.79 10.53
C ASN A 43 17.41 -3.09 9.96
N VAL A 44 16.96 -3.42 8.76
CA VAL A 44 17.48 -4.49 7.91
C VAL A 44 18.24 -3.85 6.74
N VAL A 45 19.36 -4.47 6.36
CA VAL A 45 20.16 -4.05 5.21
C VAL A 45 19.79 -4.93 4.02
N LEU A 46 19.36 -4.33 2.93
CA LEU A 46 18.98 -5.00 1.69
C LEU A 46 20.07 -4.77 0.64
N GLU A 47 20.57 -5.86 0.05
CA GLU A 47 21.47 -5.79 -1.09
C GLU A 47 20.72 -5.28 -2.32
N LYS A 48 21.36 -4.41 -3.09
CA LYS A 48 20.86 -3.97 -4.39
C LYS A 48 21.81 -4.47 -5.49
N LYS A 49 21.27 -5.02 -6.57
CA LYS A 49 22.05 -5.44 -7.73
C LYS A 49 22.84 -4.28 -8.36
N TRP A 50 22.31 -3.07 -8.23
CA TRP A 50 22.90 -1.84 -8.74
C TRP A 50 22.73 -0.73 -7.71
N GLY A 51 23.81 -0.03 -7.37
CA GLY A 51 23.78 1.07 -6.40
C GLY A 51 24.20 0.66 -4.99
N ALA A 52 23.95 1.54 -4.02
CA ALA A 52 24.24 1.29 -2.61
C ALA A 52 23.18 0.38 -1.96
N PRO A 53 23.55 -0.44 -0.95
CA PRO A 53 22.58 -1.17 -0.15
C PRO A 53 21.53 -0.24 0.46
N THR A 54 20.30 -0.71 0.56
CA THR A 54 19.21 0.01 1.23
C THR A 54 19.14 -0.42 2.69
N ILE A 55 19.04 0.56 3.59
CA ILE A 55 18.80 0.32 5.03
C ILE A 55 17.36 0.78 5.30
N THR A 56 16.53 -0.14 5.81
CA THR A 56 15.11 0.14 6.04
C THR A 56 14.56 -0.66 7.21
N ASN A 57 13.51 -0.16 7.83
CA ASN A 57 12.67 -0.86 8.79
C ASN A 57 11.24 -1.11 8.25
N ASP A 58 10.95 -0.72 7.02
CA ASP A 58 9.67 -0.99 6.39
C ASP A 58 9.50 -2.47 6.05
N GLY A 59 8.48 -3.09 6.64
CA GLY A 59 8.21 -4.51 6.52
C GLY A 59 7.86 -4.95 5.11
N VAL A 60 7.17 -4.12 4.31
CA VAL A 60 6.81 -4.48 2.93
C VAL A 60 8.02 -4.42 2.01
N SER A 61 8.89 -3.44 2.17
CA SER A 61 10.13 -3.34 1.40
C SER A 61 11.07 -4.51 1.69
N ILE A 62 11.20 -4.89 2.96
CA ILE A 62 12.00 -6.05 3.35
C ILE A 62 11.42 -7.33 2.75
N ALA A 63 10.11 -7.53 2.89
CA ALA A 63 9.43 -8.72 2.40
C ALA A 63 9.60 -8.90 0.88
N LYS A 64 9.47 -7.83 0.09
CA LYS A 64 9.62 -7.85 -1.38
C LYS A 64 10.99 -8.36 -1.85
N GLU A 65 12.07 -8.04 -1.13
CA GLU A 65 13.45 -8.38 -1.51
C GLU A 65 13.85 -9.82 -1.12
N ILE A 66 13.07 -10.51 -0.28
CA ILE A 66 13.39 -11.87 0.14
C ILE A 66 13.01 -12.87 -0.95
N GLU A 67 14.01 -13.48 -1.58
CA GLU A 67 13.87 -14.60 -2.50
C GLU A 67 14.55 -15.84 -1.94
N LEU A 68 13.87 -17.00 -1.99
CA LEU A 68 14.38 -18.27 -1.49
C LEU A 68 14.62 -19.25 -2.65
N GLU A 69 15.68 -20.07 -2.53
CA GLU A 69 16.07 -21.01 -3.58
C GLU A 69 15.17 -22.25 -3.62
N ASP A 70 14.75 -22.76 -2.46
CA ASP A 70 13.86 -23.92 -2.40
C ASP A 70 12.46 -23.53 -2.92
N PRO A 71 11.91 -24.26 -3.91
CA PRO A 71 10.65 -23.89 -4.55
C PRO A 71 9.45 -23.93 -3.61
N TYR A 72 9.45 -24.76 -2.56
CA TYR A 72 8.38 -24.83 -1.58
C TYR A 72 8.50 -23.71 -0.55
N GLU A 73 9.72 -23.42 -0.11
CA GLU A 73 10.00 -22.28 0.78
C GLU A 73 9.68 -20.96 0.10
N LYS A 74 10.02 -20.83 -1.19
CA LYS A 74 9.67 -19.67 -2.01
C LYS A 74 8.15 -19.40 -1.98
N ILE A 75 7.34 -20.43 -2.21
CA ILE A 75 5.88 -20.29 -2.18
C ILE A 75 5.39 -19.87 -0.79
N GLY A 76 5.96 -20.45 0.28
CA GLY A 76 5.65 -20.05 1.65
C GLY A 76 5.97 -18.59 1.94
N ALA A 77 7.11 -18.10 1.47
CA ALA A 77 7.48 -16.69 1.58
C ALA A 77 6.54 -15.79 0.76
N GLU A 78 6.20 -16.17 -0.49
CA GLU A 78 5.26 -15.40 -1.34
C GLU A 78 3.87 -15.24 -0.71
N LEU A 79 3.36 -16.25 0.01
CA LEU A 79 2.10 -16.13 0.75
C LEU A 79 2.16 -15.04 1.83
N VAL A 80 3.30 -14.89 2.51
CA VAL A 80 3.48 -13.84 3.53
C VAL A 80 3.74 -12.47 2.90
N LYS A 81 4.43 -12.41 1.76
CA LYS A 81 4.53 -11.17 0.98
C LYS A 81 3.15 -10.64 0.61
N GLU A 82 2.22 -11.53 0.24
CA GLU A 82 0.85 -11.13 -0.06
C GLU A 82 0.11 -10.57 1.17
N VAL A 83 0.36 -11.11 2.39
CA VAL A 83 -0.17 -10.54 3.64
C VAL A 83 0.33 -9.11 3.84
N ALA A 84 1.65 -8.89 3.73
CA ALA A 84 2.26 -7.58 3.92
C ALA A 84 1.73 -6.59 2.88
N LYS A 85 1.71 -6.99 1.60
CA LYS A 85 1.22 -6.16 0.50
C LYS A 85 -0.24 -5.76 0.66
N LYS A 86 -1.14 -6.71 0.96
CA LYS A 86 -2.56 -6.40 1.16
C LYS A 86 -2.80 -5.49 2.35
N THR A 87 -1.99 -5.61 3.39
CA THR A 87 -2.11 -4.74 4.56
C THR A 87 -1.65 -3.32 4.22
N ASP A 88 -0.58 -3.17 3.46
CA ASP A 88 -0.13 -1.89 2.92
C ASP A 88 -1.20 -1.26 2.00
N ASP A 89 -1.73 -2.02 1.04
CA ASP A 89 -2.75 -1.56 0.10
C ASP A 89 -4.02 -1.02 0.80
N VAL A 90 -4.45 -1.64 1.90
CA VAL A 90 -5.70 -1.29 2.61
C VAL A 90 -5.50 -0.21 3.67
N ALA A 91 -4.42 -0.31 4.44
CA ALA A 91 -4.22 0.49 5.64
C ALA A 91 -2.98 1.41 5.57
N GLY A 92 -2.07 1.16 4.62
CA GLY A 92 -0.87 1.94 4.40
C GLY A 92 0.20 1.78 5.48
N ASP A 93 -0.03 0.91 6.47
CA ASP A 93 0.87 0.60 7.58
C ASP A 93 0.51 -0.78 8.18
N GLY A 94 1.26 -1.22 9.19
CA GLY A 94 0.99 -2.46 9.92
C GLY A 94 1.48 -3.74 9.24
N THR A 95 2.31 -3.63 8.22
CA THR A 95 2.84 -4.75 7.42
C THR A 95 3.66 -5.73 8.26
N THR A 96 4.49 -5.21 9.17
CA THR A 96 5.27 -6.02 10.12
C THR A 96 4.36 -6.72 11.14
N THR A 97 3.37 -6.02 11.67
CA THR A 97 2.37 -6.60 12.60
C THR A 97 1.59 -7.74 11.93
N ALA A 98 1.15 -7.55 10.69
CA ALA A 98 0.45 -8.56 9.91
C ALA A 98 1.32 -9.80 9.66
N THR A 99 2.60 -9.60 9.36
CA THR A 99 3.57 -10.69 9.17
C THR A 99 3.79 -11.49 10.47
N VAL A 100 3.90 -10.82 11.61
CA VAL A 100 4.04 -11.46 12.94
C VAL A 100 2.78 -12.25 13.29
N LEU A 101 1.60 -11.69 13.03
CA LEU A 101 0.33 -12.38 13.25
C LEU A 101 0.18 -13.60 12.33
N ALA A 102 0.55 -13.50 11.06
CA ALA A 102 0.51 -14.63 10.12
C ALA A 102 1.43 -15.76 10.58
N GLN A 103 2.66 -15.44 11.00
CA GLN A 103 3.59 -16.43 11.55
C GLN A 103 3.01 -17.13 12.79
N ALA A 104 2.42 -16.36 13.70
CA ALA A 104 1.84 -16.93 14.92
C ALA A 104 0.63 -17.83 14.64
N LEU A 105 -0.28 -17.39 13.75
CA LEU A 105 -1.46 -18.15 13.35
C LEU A 105 -1.09 -19.45 12.64
N VAL A 106 -0.18 -19.39 11.67
CA VAL A 106 0.27 -20.59 10.94
C VAL A 106 0.99 -21.56 11.86
N ARG A 107 1.90 -21.09 12.69
CA ARG A 107 2.68 -21.93 13.61
C ARG A 107 1.79 -22.66 14.61
N GLU A 108 0.85 -21.95 15.22
CA GLU A 108 -0.08 -22.56 16.18
C GLU A 108 -1.11 -23.44 15.46
N GLY A 109 -1.57 -23.02 14.28
CA GLY A 109 -2.49 -23.81 13.45
C GLY A 109 -1.88 -25.15 13.02
N LEU A 110 -0.65 -25.15 12.50
CA LEU A 110 0.04 -26.39 12.09
C LEU A 110 0.27 -27.37 13.25
N ARG A 111 0.53 -26.87 14.46
CA ARG A 111 0.60 -27.73 15.65
C ARG A 111 -0.71 -28.47 15.89
N ASN A 112 -1.84 -27.80 15.74
CA ASN A 112 -3.15 -28.39 15.94
C ASN A 112 -3.53 -29.34 14.79
N VAL A 113 -3.15 -29.03 13.54
CA VAL A 113 -3.32 -29.95 12.39
C VAL A 113 -2.50 -31.22 12.62
N ALA A 114 -1.24 -31.10 13.05
CA ALA A 114 -0.40 -32.25 13.37
C ALA A 114 -0.94 -33.09 14.56
N ALA A 115 -1.69 -32.46 15.47
CA ALA A 115 -2.41 -33.13 16.54
C ALA A 115 -3.73 -33.79 16.11
N GLY A 116 -4.12 -33.69 14.83
CA GLY A 116 -5.30 -34.34 14.25
C GLY A 116 -6.54 -33.48 14.16
N ALA A 117 -6.46 -32.17 14.40
CA ALA A 117 -7.59 -31.27 14.21
C ALA A 117 -7.93 -31.11 12.71
N ASN A 118 -9.23 -31.00 12.41
CA ASN A 118 -9.70 -30.83 11.03
C ASN A 118 -9.40 -29.40 10.54
N PRO A 119 -8.56 -29.22 9.49
CA PRO A 119 -8.18 -27.90 8.98
C PRO A 119 -9.37 -27.00 8.60
N LEU A 120 -10.45 -27.56 8.02
CA LEU A 120 -11.65 -26.81 7.68
C LEU A 120 -12.44 -26.37 8.92
N GLY A 121 -12.44 -27.15 9.98
CA GLY A 121 -12.98 -26.75 11.28
C GLY A 121 -12.19 -25.63 11.93
N LEU A 122 -10.85 -25.74 11.91
CA LEU A 122 -9.94 -24.67 12.36
C LEU A 122 -10.18 -23.37 11.60
N LYS A 123 -10.26 -23.44 10.26
CA LYS A 123 -10.52 -22.27 9.42
C LYS A 123 -11.79 -21.54 9.85
N ARG A 124 -12.93 -22.25 9.97
CA ARG A 124 -14.19 -21.63 10.40
C ARG A 124 -14.08 -21.01 11.80
N GLY A 125 -13.37 -21.65 12.71
CA GLY A 125 -13.11 -21.12 14.05
C GLY A 125 -12.26 -19.85 14.03
N ILE A 126 -11.22 -19.79 13.20
CA ILE A 126 -10.37 -18.63 12.99
C ILE A 126 -11.20 -17.46 12.41
N GLU A 127 -12.01 -17.71 11.38
CA GLU A 127 -12.86 -16.69 10.74
C GLU A 127 -13.81 -16.05 11.76
N LYS A 128 -14.55 -16.85 12.53
CA LYS A 128 -15.46 -16.38 13.59
C LYS A 128 -14.73 -15.59 14.68
N ALA A 129 -13.56 -16.05 15.07
CA ALA A 129 -12.75 -15.39 16.08
C ALA A 129 -12.24 -14.02 15.61
N VAL A 130 -11.76 -13.93 14.37
CA VAL A 130 -11.29 -12.66 13.77
C VAL A 130 -12.43 -11.67 13.63
N GLU A 131 -13.62 -12.11 13.25
CA GLU A 131 -14.81 -11.26 13.20
C GLU A 131 -15.14 -10.67 14.58
N ALA A 132 -15.14 -11.50 15.63
CA ALA A 132 -15.42 -11.05 16.99
C ALA A 132 -14.36 -10.07 17.53
N VAL A 133 -13.07 -10.34 17.26
CA VAL A 133 -11.99 -9.42 17.65
C VAL A 133 -12.07 -8.10 16.88
N THR A 134 -12.35 -8.14 15.58
CA THR A 134 -12.53 -6.95 14.76
C THR A 134 -13.68 -6.08 15.26
N ALA A 135 -14.83 -6.70 15.56
CA ALA A 135 -15.96 -5.98 16.15
C ALA A 135 -15.58 -5.35 17.51
N LYS A 136 -14.81 -6.06 18.33
CA LYS A 136 -14.35 -5.54 19.62
C LYS A 136 -13.37 -4.36 19.46
N LEU A 137 -12.45 -4.42 18.51
CA LEU A 137 -11.53 -3.32 18.20
C LEU A 137 -12.29 -2.07 17.77
N LEU A 138 -13.26 -2.19 16.87
CA LEU A 138 -14.11 -1.10 16.42
C LEU A 138 -14.95 -0.50 17.56
N ASP A 139 -15.52 -1.34 18.43
CA ASP A 139 -16.28 -0.92 19.61
C ASP A 139 -15.45 -0.13 20.63
N THR A 140 -14.17 -0.45 20.75
CA THR A 140 -13.24 0.22 21.68
C THR A 140 -12.49 1.40 21.08
N ALA A 141 -12.68 1.65 19.81
CA ALA A 141 -12.02 2.73 19.09
C ALA A 141 -12.42 4.10 19.69
N LYS A 142 -11.44 5.00 19.80
CA LYS A 142 -11.67 6.41 20.11
C LYS A 142 -11.52 7.23 18.85
N GLU A 143 -12.50 8.05 18.55
CA GLU A 143 -12.45 8.96 17.41
C GLU A 143 -11.29 9.96 17.57
N VAL A 144 -10.67 10.30 16.45
CA VAL A 144 -9.61 11.29 16.37
C VAL A 144 -10.22 12.61 15.98
N GLU A 145 -10.31 13.53 16.94
CA GLU A 145 -10.96 14.82 16.78
C GLU A 145 -9.97 15.98 16.78
N THR A 146 -8.85 15.85 17.46
CA THR A 146 -7.91 16.96 17.67
C THR A 146 -6.63 16.82 16.86
N LYS A 147 -6.03 17.97 16.53
CA LYS A 147 -4.76 18.07 15.84
C LYS A 147 -3.63 17.35 16.61
N GLU A 148 -3.65 17.43 17.94
CA GLU A 148 -2.67 16.78 18.80
C GLU A 148 -2.74 15.25 18.73
N GLN A 149 -3.95 14.69 18.61
CA GLN A 149 -4.13 13.24 18.44
C GLN A 149 -3.61 12.77 17.08
N ILE A 150 -3.86 13.55 16.01
CA ILE A 150 -3.31 13.28 14.67
C ILE A 150 -1.78 13.33 14.74
N ALA A 151 -1.22 14.37 15.35
CA ALA A 151 0.22 14.55 15.48
C ALA A 151 0.88 13.40 16.26
N ALA A 152 0.26 12.95 17.35
CA ALA A 152 0.75 11.84 18.17
C ALA A 152 0.77 10.54 17.33
N THR A 153 -0.32 10.22 16.64
CA THR A 153 -0.42 8.99 15.84
C THR A 153 0.57 8.99 14.68
N ALA A 154 0.66 10.09 13.93
CA ALA A 154 1.61 10.24 12.84
C ALA A 154 3.07 10.23 13.33
N GLY A 155 3.35 10.87 14.48
CA GLY A 155 4.66 10.92 15.09
C GLY A 155 5.18 9.55 15.52
N ILE A 156 4.31 8.67 16.01
CA ILE A 156 4.65 7.28 16.33
C ILE A 156 5.03 6.50 15.07
N SER A 157 4.21 6.58 14.03
CA SER A 157 4.49 5.90 12.76
C SER A 157 5.79 6.39 12.13
N ALA A 158 6.05 7.70 12.18
CA ALA A 158 7.28 8.30 11.69
C ALA A 158 8.51 8.07 12.59
N GLY A 159 8.31 7.69 13.85
CA GLY A 159 9.38 7.69 14.86
C GLY A 159 9.96 9.08 15.14
N ASP A 160 9.22 10.15 14.83
CA ASP A 160 9.65 11.56 14.95
C ASP A 160 8.43 12.47 15.18
N ALA A 161 8.38 13.11 16.35
CA ALA A 161 7.27 13.98 16.73
C ALA A 161 7.15 15.20 15.79
N SER A 162 8.25 15.73 15.26
CA SER A 162 8.22 16.89 14.37
C SER A 162 7.57 16.57 13.02
N ILE A 163 7.71 15.34 12.54
CA ILE A 163 6.99 14.84 11.36
C ILE A 163 5.50 14.73 11.66
N GLY A 164 5.15 14.22 12.83
CA GLY A 164 3.75 14.14 13.27
C GLY A 164 3.06 15.50 13.32
N GLU A 165 3.71 16.51 13.90
CA GLU A 165 3.19 17.89 13.95
C GLU A 165 2.98 18.46 12.54
N LEU A 166 3.93 18.24 11.63
CA LEU A 166 3.85 18.72 10.25
C LEU A 166 2.69 18.06 9.48
N ILE A 167 2.49 16.75 9.66
CA ILE A 167 1.38 16.01 9.05
C ILE A 167 0.04 16.51 9.58
N ALA A 168 -0.06 16.73 10.90
CA ALA A 168 -1.28 17.26 11.51
C ALA A 168 -1.57 18.69 11.01
N GLU A 169 -0.56 19.52 10.83
CA GLU A 169 -0.70 20.85 10.19
C GLU A 169 -1.18 20.74 8.75
N ALA A 170 -0.60 19.81 7.98
CA ALA A 170 -1.02 19.55 6.60
C ALA A 170 -2.49 19.13 6.54
N MET A 171 -2.90 18.18 7.37
CA MET A 171 -4.30 17.70 7.44
C MET A 171 -5.28 18.81 7.88
N ASP A 172 -4.89 19.66 8.80
CA ASP A 172 -5.70 20.80 9.25
C ASP A 172 -5.96 21.78 8.09
N LYS A 173 -4.96 22.02 7.24
CA LYS A 173 -5.04 22.95 6.10
C LYS A 173 -5.84 22.41 4.93
N VAL A 174 -5.63 21.14 4.55
CA VAL A 174 -6.31 20.54 3.39
C VAL A 174 -7.60 19.80 3.73
N GLY A 175 -7.89 19.62 5.03
CA GLY A 175 -9.04 18.88 5.53
C GLY A 175 -8.85 17.36 5.52
N LYS A 176 -9.82 16.65 6.09
CA LYS A 176 -9.78 15.18 6.25
C LYS A 176 -9.65 14.43 4.92
N GLU A 177 -10.33 14.91 3.90
CA GLU A 177 -10.32 14.36 2.53
C GLU A 177 -9.19 14.91 1.65
N GLY A 178 -8.42 15.86 2.19
CA GLY A 178 -7.36 16.54 1.45
C GLY A 178 -6.21 15.62 1.07
N VAL A 179 -5.48 16.04 0.05
CA VAL A 179 -4.33 15.29 -0.48
C VAL A 179 -3.05 15.78 0.18
N ILE A 180 -2.26 14.85 0.69
CA ILE A 180 -0.91 15.11 1.19
C ILE A 180 0.05 14.26 0.37
N THR A 181 1.04 14.90 -0.24
CA THR A 181 2.12 14.25 -1.00
C THR A 181 3.46 14.54 -0.35
N VAL A 182 4.41 13.63 -0.54
CA VAL A 182 5.78 13.80 -0.05
C VAL A 182 6.73 13.89 -1.23
N GLU A 183 7.54 14.92 -1.27
CA GLU A 183 8.52 15.15 -2.33
C GLU A 183 9.94 15.27 -1.76
N GLU A 184 10.91 14.87 -2.57
CA GLU A 184 12.32 15.06 -2.26
C GLU A 184 12.71 16.52 -2.44
N SER A 185 13.53 17.02 -1.54
CA SER A 185 14.06 18.38 -1.60
C SER A 185 15.58 18.39 -1.49
N ASN A 186 16.20 19.31 -2.21
CA ASN A 186 17.63 19.57 -2.09
C ASN A 186 17.99 20.43 -0.88
N THR A 187 16.99 20.87 -0.10
CA THR A 187 17.19 21.63 1.14
C THR A 187 17.22 20.70 2.34
N PHE A 188 17.92 21.09 3.41
CA PHE A 188 17.89 20.34 4.67
C PHE A 188 16.55 20.59 5.41
N GLY A 189 16.04 19.54 6.03
CA GLY A 189 14.87 19.62 6.90
C GLY A 189 13.54 19.28 6.19
N LEU A 190 12.46 19.72 6.80
CA LEU A 190 11.09 19.50 6.34
C LEU A 190 10.43 20.83 6.05
N GLN A 191 9.67 20.91 4.97
CA GLN A 191 8.88 22.10 4.61
C GLN A 191 7.50 21.66 4.17
N LEU A 192 6.49 22.46 4.51
CA LEU A 192 5.11 22.27 4.07
C LEU A 192 4.74 23.36 3.08
N GLU A 193 4.35 22.97 1.89
CA GLU A 193 3.80 23.85 0.86
C GLU A 193 2.35 23.46 0.58
N LEU A 194 1.51 24.46 0.36
CA LEU A 194 0.14 24.27 -0.09
C LEU A 194 0.04 24.69 -1.54
N THR A 195 -0.54 23.84 -2.36
CA THR A 195 -0.73 24.10 -3.79
C THR A 195 -2.10 23.65 -4.26
N GLU A 196 -2.51 24.14 -5.41
CA GLU A 196 -3.71 23.67 -6.07
C GLU A 196 -3.50 22.28 -6.64
N GLY A 197 -4.55 21.46 -6.60
CA GLY A 197 -4.47 20.08 -7.07
C GLY A 197 -5.68 19.27 -6.66
N MET A 198 -5.77 18.04 -7.14
CA MET A 198 -6.83 17.13 -6.75
C MET A 198 -6.43 15.67 -6.89
N ARG A 199 -7.14 14.79 -6.16
CA ARG A 199 -7.04 13.34 -6.28
C ARG A 199 -8.40 12.75 -6.66
N PHE A 200 -8.38 11.70 -7.48
CA PHE A 200 -9.57 10.91 -7.78
C PHE A 200 -9.26 9.41 -7.88
N ASP A 201 -10.27 8.59 -7.59
CA ASP A 201 -10.17 7.14 -7.37
C ASP A 201 -10.20 6.37 -8.70
N LYS A 202 -9.22 6.62 -9.56
CA LYS A 202 -8.95 5.87 -10.79
C LYS A 202 -7.45 5.83 -11.01
N GLY A 203 -6.91 4.63 -11.09
CA GLY A 203 -5.50 4.39 -11.35
C GLY A 203 -5.20 4.10 -12.82
N TYR A 204 -3.96 3.69 -13.09
CA TYR A 204 -3.52 3.37 -14.44
C TYR A 204 -4.28 2.16 -15.01
N ILE A 205 -4.64 2.23 -16.31
CA ILE A 205 -5.33 1.15 -17.02
C ILE A 205 -4.43 -0.08 -17.20
N SER A 206 -3.12 0.12 -17.25
CA SER A 206 -2.13 -0.95 -17.44
C SER A 206 -0.92 -0.76 -16.54
N GLY A 207 -0.50 -1.82 -15.86
CA GLY A 207 0.73 -1.84 -15.03
C GLY A 207 2.02 -1.56 -15.82
N TYR A 208 1.98 -1.69 -17.14
CA TYR A 208 3.12 -1.31 -17.99
C TYR A 208 3.41 0.20 -18.01
N PHE A 209 2.49 1.03 -17.55
CA PHE A 209 2.71 2.47 -17.39
C PHE A 209 3.56 2.85 -16.18
N VAL A 210 3.74 1.95 -15.23
CA VAL A 210 4.55 2.15 -14.02
C VAL A 210 5.96 2.65 -14.38
N THR A 211 6.39 3.72 -13.73
CA THR A 211 7.73 4.31 -13.88
C THR A 211 8.61 4.01 -12.68
N ASP A 212 8.01 3.77 -11.52
CA ASP A 212 8.65 3.35 -10.28
C ASP A 212 8.13 1.95 -9.88
N PRO A 213 8.84 0.87 -10.23
CA PRO A 213 8.43 -0.48 -9.91
C PRO A 213 8.41 -0.80 -8.41
N GLU A 214 9.23 -0.12 -7.61
CA GLU A 214 9.30 -0.35 -6.16
C GLU A 214 7.99 0.10 -5.50
N ARG A 215 7.46 1.24 -5.95
CA ARG A 215 6.25 1.86 -5.43
C ARG A 215 4.99 1.50 -6.22
N GLN A 216 5.14 0.83 -7.37
CA GLN A 216 4.05 0.55 -8.30
C GLN A 216 3.32 1.83 -8.76
N GLU A 217 4.06 2.90 -8.96
CA GLU A 217 3.56 4.22 -9.36
C GLU A 217 4.04 4.63 -10.74
N ALA A 218 3.22 5.40 -11.44
CA ALA A 218 3.61 6.12 -12.62
C ALA A 218 3.69 7.62 -12.29
N VAL A 219 4.90 8.18 -12.32
CA VAL A 219 5.17 9.58 -12.02
C VAL A 219 5.50 10.32 -13.31
N LEU A 220 4.78 11.41 -13.56
CA LEU A 220 4.96 12.31 -14.69
C LEU A 220 5.31 13.70 -14.17
N GLU A 221 6.44 14.25 -14.59
CA GLU A 221 6.86 15.62 -14.29
C GLU A 221 6.54 16.52 -15.48
N ASP A 222 5.94 17.66 -15.22
CA ASP A 222 5.48 18.64 -16.22
C ASP A 222 4.63 18.07 -17.38
N PRO A 223 3.67 17.14 -17.11
CA PRO A 223 2.93 16.50 -18.18
C PRO A 223 1.92 17.42 -18.83
N TYR A 224 1.62 17.12 -20.10
CA TYR A 224 0.34 17.47 -20.70
C TYR A 224 -0.75 16.53 -20.22
N ILE A 225 -1.97 17.04 -20.10
CA ILE A 225 -3.15 16.30 -19.65
C ILE A 225 -4.22 16.37 -20.72
N LEU A 226 -4.52 15.23 -21.32
CA LEU A 226 -5.57 15.08 -22.32
C LEU A 226 -6.85 14.59 -21.65
N LEU A 227 -7.93 15.34 -21.77
CA LEU A 227 -9.24 15.03 -21.23
C LEU A 227 -10.21 14.67 -22.34
N VAL A 228 -10.76 13.45 -22.34
CA VAL A 228 -11.65 12.95 -23.37
C VAL A 228 -12.96 12.45 -22.76
N GLY A 229 -14.08 12.97 -23.25
CA GLY A 229 -15.41 12.58 -22.76
C GLY A 229 -15.89 11.20 -23.22
N SER A 230 -15.24 10.60 -24.23
CA SER A 230 -15.56 9.33 -24.84
C SER A 230 -14.44 8.30 -24.68
N LYS A 231 -14.65 7.09 -25.19
CA LYS A 231 -13.61 6.06 -25.27
C LYS A 231 -12.59 6.36 -26.37
N VAL A 232 -11.35 5.99 -26.11
CA VAL A 232 -10.23 6.07 -27.06
C VAL A 232 -9.78 4.65 -27.40
N SER A 233 -10.13 4.16 -28.59
CA SER A 233 -9.82 2.79 -29.04
C SER A 233 -8.90 2.74 -30.25
N THR A 234 -8.94 3.76 -31.12
CA THR A 234 -8.14 3.80 -32.34
C THR A 234 -6.94 4.75 -32.19
N VAL A 235 -5.80 4.28 -32.68
CA VAL A 235 -4.57 5.11 -32.67
C VAL A 235 -4.64 6.24 -33.67
N LYS A 236 -5.38 6.06 -34.77
CA LYS A 236 -5.48 7.02 -35.86
C LYS A 236 -5.97 8.39 -35.39
N ASP A 237 -6.96 8.40 -34.49
CA ASP A 237 -7.56 9.62 -33.96
C ASP A 237 -6.62 10.37 -33.01
N LEU A 238 -5.76 9.61 -32.31
CA LEU A 238 -4.82 10.12 -31.32
C LEU A 238 -3.47 10.55 -31.94
N LEU A 239 -3.11 9.99 -33.10
CA LEU A 239 -1.77 10.13 -33.69
C LEU A 239 -1.36 11.60 -33.95
N PRO A 240 -2.22 12.48 -34.53
CA PRO A 240 -1.84 13.85 -34.78
C PRO A 240 -1.49 14.65 -33.52
N LEU A 241 -2.17 14.35 -32.41
CA LEU A 241 -1.90 14.95 -31.11
C LEU A 241 -0.63 14.39 -30.48
N LEU A 242 -0.42 13.06 -30.54
CA LEU A 242 0.78 12.40 -30.02
C LEU A 242 2.05 12.94 -30.69
N GLU A 243 2.04 13.14 -31.99
CA GLU A 243 3.18 13.71 -32.72
C GLU A 243 3.56 15.11 -32.19
N LYS A 244 2.58 15.97 -31.93
CA LYS A 244 2.80 17.30 -31.35
C LYS A 244 3.34 17.23 -29.91
N VAL A 245 2.81 16.32 -29.08
CA VAL A 245 3.25 16.15 -27.70
C VAL A 245 4.67 15.59 -27.66
N ILE A 246 5.00 14.63 -28.52
CA ILE A 246 6.37 14.07 -28.64
C ILE A 246 7.35 15.16 -29.09
N GLN A 247 6.98 16.02 -30.05
CA GLN A 247 7.80 17.16 -30.48
C GLN A 247 8.05 18.15 -29.34
N ALA A 248 7.06 18.35 -28.45
CA ALA A 248 7.21 19.20 -27.27
C ALA A 248 8.08 18.58 -26.18
N GLY A 249 8.39 17.30 -26.27
CA GLY A 249 9.24 16.56 -25.31
C GLY A 249 8.63 16.37 -23.93
N LYS A 250 7.32 16.59 -23.78
CA LYS A 250 6.61 16.44 -22.50
C LYS A 250 5.92 15.07 -22.38
N PRO A 251 5.83 14.49 -21.17
CA PRO A 251 5.00 13.31 -20.95
C PRO A 251 3.50 13.65 -21.08
N LEU A 252 2.68 12.63 -21.28
CA LEU A 252 1.23 12.76 -21.46
C LEU A 252 0.46 11.90 -20.48
N LEU A 253 -0.47 12.52 -19.74
CA LEU A 253 -1.55 11.84 -19.05
C LEU A 253 -2.80 11.86 -19.92
N ILE A 254 -3.45 10.73 -20.13
CA ILE A 254 -4.73 10.63 -20.84
C ILE A 254 -5.79 10.23 -19.83
N ILE A 255 -6.81 11.06 -19.68
CA ILE A 255 -8.00 10.80 -18.86
C ILE A 255 -9.19 10.71 -19.81
N ALA A 256 -9.73 9.51 -19.99
CA ALA A 256 -10.82 9.23 -20.91
C ALA A 256 -11.87 8.33 -20.29
N GLU A 257 -13.04 8.21 -20.89
CA GLU A 257 -14.02 7.20 -20.44
C GLU A 257 -13.41 5.80 -20.35
N ASP A 258 -12.65 5.42 -21.36
CA ASP A 258 -11.77 4.25 -21.37
C ASP A 258 -10.67 4.45 -22.45
N VAL A 259 -9.55 3.75 -22.28
CA VAL A 259 -8.52 3.64 -23.33
C VAL A 259 -8.27 2.16 -23.56
N GLU A 260 -8.61 1.70 -24.77
CA GLU A 260 -8.61 0.26 -25.08
C GLU A 260 -8.05 -0.02 -26.49
N GLY A 261 -7.95 -1.30 -26.84
CA GLY A 261 -7.63 -1.75 -28.18
C GLY A 261 -6.24 -1.30 -28.69
N GLU A 262 -6.22 -0.78 -29.92
CA GLU A 262 -5.00 -0.35 -30.61
C GLU A 262 -4.35 0.86 -29.94
N ALA A 263 -5.17 1.80 -29.43
CA ALA A 263 -4.66 2.99 -28.74
C ALA A 263 -3.87 2.63 -27.50
N LEU A 264 -4.42 1.78 -26.63
CA LEU A 264 -3.74 1.30 -25.41
C LEU A 264 -2.45 0.56 -25.75
N SER A 265 -2.50 -0.38 -26.71
CA SER A 265 -1.35 -1.18 -27.11
C SER A 265 -0.22 -0.29 -27.63
N THR A 266 -0.53 0.71 -28.41
CA THR A 266 0.45 1.66 -28.96
C THR A 266 1.12 2.50 -27.87
N LEU A 267 0.35 3.02 -26.92
CA LEU A 267 0.89 3.79 -25.78
C LEU A 267 1.83 2.92 -24.94
N VAL A 268 1.42 1.69 -24.60
CA VAL A 268 2.22 0.73 -23.84
C VAL A 268 3.53 0.39 -24.56
N VAL A 269 3.48 0.08 -25.85
CA VAL A 269 4.69 -0.28 -26.64
C VAL A 269 5.66 0.89 -26.68
N ASN A 270 5.19 2.11 -26.91
CA ASN A 270 6.04 3.30 -26.96
C ASN A 270 6.68 3.61 -25.59
N LYS A 271 5.93 3.40 -24.49
CA LYS A 271 6.45 3.55 -23.12
C LYS A 271 7.54 2.49 -22.84
N ILE A 272 7.32 1.22 -23.19
CA ILE A 272 8.31 0.14 -22.99
C ILE A 272 9.59 0.42 -23.79
N ARG A 273 9.45 0.94 -25.02
CA ARG A 273 10.60 1.31 -25.86
C ARG A 273 11.31 2.59 -25.38
N GLY A 274 10.77 3.28 -24.39
CA GLY A 274 11.33 4.57 -23.91
C GLY A 274 11.17 5.73 -24.88
N THR A 275 10.38 5.57 -25.95
CA THR A 275 10.19 6.58 -26.99
C THR A 275 9.29 7.71 -26.53
N PHE A 276 8.31 7.38 -25.69
CA PHE A 276 7.31 8.33 -25.21
C PHE A 276 6.78 7.94 -23.84
N LYS A 277 6.83 8.88 -22.89
CA LYS A 277 6.28 8.68 -21.54
C LYS A 277 4.81 9.05 -21.54
N SER A 278 3.95 8.08 -21.33
CA SER A 278 2.51 8.28 -21.21
C SER A 278 1.90 7.40 -20.15
N VAL A 279 0.76 7.84 -19.63
CA VAL A 279 -0.11 7.08 -18.72
C VAL A 279 -1.54 7.29 -19.15
N ALA A 280 -2.33 6.24 -19.16
CA ALA A 280 -3.77 6.30 -19.41
C ALA A 280 -4.55 5.87 -18.17
N VAL A 281 -5.55 6.65 -17.81
CA VAL A 281 -6.45 6.40 -16.67
C VAL A 281 -7.89 6.57 -17.11
N LYS A 282 -8.82 5.90 -16.41
CA LYS A 282 -10.25 6.10 -16.64
C LYS A 282 -10.71 7.38 -15.95
N ALA A 283 -11.61 8.11 -16.60
CA ALA A 283 -12.25 9.26 -16.01
C ALA A 283 -13.09 8.87 -14.78
N PRO A 284 -13.08 9.66 -13.71
CA PRO A 284 -13.87 9.40 -12.52
C PRO A 284 -15.37 9.59 -12.78
N GLY A 285 -16.20 8.85 -12.05
CA GLY A 285 -17.66 8.92 -12.16
C GLY A 285 -18.25 8.22 -13.38
N PHE A 286 -19.56 8.36 -13.55
CA PHE A 286 -20.35 7.78 -14.64
C PHE A 286 -21.39 8.79 -15.16
N GLY A 287 -21.74 8.72 -16.44
CA GLY A 287 -22.76 9.59 -17.05
C GLY A 287 -22.46 11.08 -16.85
N ASP A 288 -23.45 11.85 -16.46
CA ASP A 288 -23.32 13.30 -16.27
C ASP A 288 -22.34 13.70 -15.15
N ARG A 289 -22.19 12.83 -14.12
CA ARG A 289 -21.18 13.05 -13.07
C ARG A 289 -19.76 12.95 -13.61
N ARG A 290 -19.50 12.06 -14.57
CA ARG A 290 -18.19 11.97 -15.25
C ARG A 290 -17.89 13.25 -15.99
N LYS A 291 -18.88 13.78 -16.73
CA LYS A 291 -18.74 15.06 -17.45
C LYS A 291 -18.41 16.20 -16.50
N ALA A 292 -19.12 16.28 -15.38
CA ALA A 292 -18.88 17.31 -14.37
C ALA A 292 -17.48 17.21 -13.76
N GLN A 293 -17.02 16.00 -13.45
CA GLN A 293 -15.67 15.79 -12.89
C GLN A 293 -14.56 16.05 -13.91
N LEU A 294 -14.75 15.66 -15.18
CA LEU A 294 -13.82 16.04 -16.25
C LEU A 294 -13.73 17.55 -16.41
N ALA A 295 -14.86 18.27 -16.32
CA ALA A 295 -14.86 19.72 -16.36
C ALA A 295 -14.13 20.36 -15.16
N ASP A 296 -14.24 19.76 -13.96
CA ASP A 296 -13.49 20.21 -12.79
C ASP A 296 -11.97 20.02 -12.98
N ILE A 297 -11.56 18.87 -13.55
CA ILE A 297 -10.14 18.61 -13.88
C ILE A 297 -9.66 19.58 -14.98
N ALA A 298 -10.48 19.87 -15.98
CA ALA A 298 -10.15 20.82 -17.03
C ALA A 298 -9.85 22.22 -16.47
N ILE A 299 -10.74 22.71 -15.59
CA ILE A 299 -10.56 24.02 -14.94
C ILE A 299 -9.29 24.01 -14.08
N LEU A 300 -9.05 22.95 -13.30
CA LEU A 300 -7.87 22.83 -12.45
C LEU A 300 -6.57 22.83 -13.25
N THR A 301 -6.56 22.23 -14.43
CA THR A 301 -5.35 22.02 -15.25
C THR A 301 -5.19 23.03 -16.38
N GLY A 302 -6.20 23.89 -16.58
CA GLY A 302 -6.22 24.87 -17.66
C GLY A 302 -6.41 24.26 -19.05
N GLY A 303 -7.00 23.05 -19.14
CA GLY A 303 -7.31 22.36 -20.38
C GLY A 303 -8.79 22.41 -20.75
N GLU A 304 -9.14 21.72 -21.82
CA GLU A 304 -10.51 21.56 -22.28
C GLU A 304 -10.87 20.08 -22.44
N VAL A 305 -12.14 19.73 -22.16
CA VAL A 305 -12.63 18.36 -22.38
C VAL A 305 -12.97 18.18 -23.84
N ILE A 306 -12.27 17.25 -24.50
CA ILE A 306 -12.56 16.89 -25.89
C ILE A 306 -13.77 15.98 -25.93
N SER A 307 -14.87 16.48 -26.52
CA SER A 307 -16.11 15.74 -26.69
C SER A 307 -16.87 16.25 -27.91
N GLU A 308 -17.56 15.34 -28.59
CA GLU A 308 -18.41 15.69 -29.74
C GLU A 308 -19.54 16.67 -29.36
N GLU A 309 -20.00 16.63 -28.10
CA GLU A 309 -21.05 17.50 -27.58
C GLU A 309 -20.64 18.98 -27.61
N VAL A 310 -19.36 19.28 -27.44
CA VAL A 310 -18.81 20.65 -27.53
C VAL A 310 -18.16 20.93 -28.90
N GLY A 311 -18.30 20.01 -29.85
CA GLY A 311 -17.77 20.15 -31.20
C GLY A 311 -16.26 19.96 -31.33
N LEU A 312 -15.61 19.38 -30.33
CA LEU A 312 -14.17 19.06 -30.34
C LEU A 312 -13.94 17.59 -30.68
N SER A 313 -12.99 17.31 -31.57
CA SER A 313 -12.58 15.95 -31.92
C SER A 313 -11.07 15.74 -31.68
N LEU A 314 -10.68 14.49 -31.34
CA LEU A 314 -9.29 14.12 -31.14
C LEU A 314 -8.42 14.32 -32.38
N GLU A 315 -8.98 14.08 -33.58
CA GLU A 315 -8.26 14.22 -34.86
C GLU A 315 -7.79 15.65 -35.12
N THR A 316 -8.54 16.66 -34.63
CA THR A 316 -8.25 18.06 -34.83
C THR A 316 -7.67 18.76 -33.62
N ALA A 317 -7.58 18.06 -32.48
CA ALA A 317 -7.08 18.62 -31.25
C ALA A 317 -5.61 19.04 -31.35
N GLY A 318 -5.32 20.22 -30.77
CA GLY A 318 -3.98 20.74 -30.62
C GLY A 318 -3.51 20.71 -29.15
N VAL A 319 -2.25 21.04 -28.96
CA VAL A 319 -1.66 21.11 -27.61
C VAL A 319 -2.24 22.23 -26.74
N GLU A 320 -2.86 23.21 -27.37
CA GLU A 320 -3.56 24.35 -26.73
C GLU A 320 -4.80 23.92 -25.93
N LEU A 321 -5.39 22.76 -26.26
CA LEU A 321 -6.53 22.19 -25.53
C LEU A 321 -6.10 21.30 -24.33
N LEU A 322 -4.80 20.97 -24.24
CA LEU A 322 -4.29 20.13 -23.19
C LEU A 322 -4.13 20.90 -21.88
N GLY A 323 -4.59 20.29 -20.80
CA GLY A 323 -4.25 20.73 -19.46
C GLY A 323 -2.77 20.49 -19.15
N GLN A 324 -2.28 21.13 -18.11
CA GLN A 324 -0.92 20.97 -17.61
C GLN A 324 -0.93 20.92 -16.08
N ALA A 325 0.07 20.27 -15.52
CA ALA A 325 0.36 20.28 -14.10
C ALA A 325 1.87 20.18 -13.88
N ARG A 326 2.36 20.57 -12.71
CA ARG A 326 3.76 20.38 -12.38
C ARG A 326 4.10 18.89 -12.22
N LYS A 327 3.19 18.13 -11.61
CA LYS A 327 3.40 16.69 -11.37
C LYS A 327 2.10 15.93 -11.37
N VAL A 328 2.15 14.69 -11.85
CA VAL A 328 1.05 13.73 -11.71
C VAL A 328 1.61 12.41 -11.18
N VAL A 329 0.95 11.86 -10.17
CA VAL A 329 1.26 10.54 -9.61
C VAL A 329 0.05 9.64 -9.82
N VAL A 330 0.26 8.50 -10.46
CA VAL A 330 -0.80 7.51 -10.72
C VAL A 330 -0.40 6.18 -10.10
N THR A 331 -1.21 5.72 -9.18
CA THR A 331 -1.11 4.37 -8.59
C THR A 331 -2.04 3.41 -9.31
N LYS A 332 -2.18 2.19 -8.81
CA LYS A 332 -3.14 1.21 -9.33
C LYS A 332 -4.59 1.68 -9.20
N ASP A 333 -4.91 2.43 -8.15
CA ASP A 333 -6.29 2.76 -7.78
C ASP A 333 -6.60 4.26 -7.82
N GLU A 334 -5.59 5.13 -7.81
CA GLU A 334 -5.75 6.58 -7.66
C GLU A 334 -4.88 7.37 -8.64
N THR A 335 -5.32 8.58 -8.95
CA THR A 335 -4.55 9.60 -9.69
C THR A 335 -4.54 10.90 -8.89
N THR A 336 -3.35 11.43 -8.63
CA THR A 336 -3.12 12.71 -7.95
C THR A 336 -2.49 13.71 -8.92
N ILE A 337 -3.14 14.85 -9.10
CA ILE A 337 -2.63 16.00 -9.86
C ILE A 337 -2.15 17.03 -8.86
N VAL A 338 -0.88 17.43 -8.96
CA VAL A 338 -0.23 18.40 -8.08
C VAL A 338 0.10 19.64 -8.88
N GLU A 339 -0.33 20.80 -8.41
CA GLU A 339 -0.08 22.10 -9.00
C GLU A 339 -0.54 22.17 -10.48
N GLY A 340 -1.87 22.13 -10.65
CA GLY A 340 -2.50 22.32 -11.94
C GLY A 340 -2.29 23.75 -12.47
N ALA A 341 -2.16 23.89 -13.79
CA ALA A 341 -1.90 25.18 -14.44
C ALA A 341 -3.19 26.00 -14.70
N GLY A 342 -4.30 25.64 -14.07
CA GLY A 342 -5.57 26.36 -14.21
C GLY A 342 -5.52 27.75 -13.58
N ASP A 343 -6.40 28.63 -14.05
CA ASP A 343 -6.54 29.96 -13.48
C ASP A 343 -7.23 29.93 -12.10
N ALA A 344 -6.61 30.54 -11.10
CA ALA A 344 -7.11 30.55 -9.72
C ALA A 344 -8.51 31.17 -9.61
N GLU A 345 -8.84 32.23 -10.39
CA GLU A 345 -10.18 32.84 -10.39
C GLU A 345 -11.22 31.89 -10.99
N ALA A 346 -10.87 31.12 -12.03
CA ALA A 346 -11.73 30.12 -12.64
C ALA A 346 -12.01 28.96 -11.66
N ILE A 347 -10.99 28.49 -10.91
CA ILE A 347 -11.13 27.47 -9.86
C ILE A 347 -12.07 27.96 -8.76
N GLN A 348 -11.88 29.18 -8.26
CA GLN A 348 -12.75 29.79 -7.23
C GLN A 348 -14.19 29.95 -7.73
N GLY A 349 -14.37 30.37 -8.98
CA GLY A 349 -15.69 30.45 -9.62
C GLY A 349 -16.38 29.09 -9.67
N ARG A 350 -15.64 28.02 -10.01
CA ARG A 350 -16.17 26.66 -10.03
C ARG A 350 -16.55 26.16 -8.63
N VAL A 351 -15.71 26.43 -7.62
CA VAL A 351 -16.00 26.14 -6.20
C VAL A 351 -17.30 26.84 -5.76
N ALA A 352 -17.47 28.11 -6.10
CA ALA A 352 -18.70 28.86 -5.77
C ALA A 352 -19.94 28.27 -6.48
N GLN A 353 -19.81 27.86 -7.73
CA GLN A 353 -20.88 27.18 -8.47
C GLN A 353 -21.32 25.89 -7.79
N ILE A 354 -20.36 25.00 -7.42
CA ILE A 354 -20.67 23.73 -6.74
C ILE A 354 -21.35 23.98 -5.40
N ARG A 355 -20.93 24.98 -4.62
CA ARG A 355 -21.61 25.38 -3.37
C ARG A 355 -23.07 25.76 -3.60
N THR A 356 -23.34 26.53 -4.65
CA THR A 356 -24.71 26.89 -5.02
C THR A 356 -25.52 25.66 -5.46
N GLU A 357 -24.91 24.70 -6.17
CA GLU A 357 -25.55 23.43 -6.54
C GLU A 357 -25.91 22.61 -5.28
N ILE A 358 -25.04 22.57 -4.25
CA ILE A 358 -25.29 21.91 -2.98
C ILE A 358 -26.50 22.52 -2.26
N GLU A 359 -26.58 23.87 -2.19
CA GLU A 359 -27.66 24.60 -1.53
C GLU A 359 -29.02 24.37 -2.22
N ASN A 360 -29.02 24.22 -3.54
CA ASN A 360 -30.22 24.03 -4.36
C ASN A 360 -30.60 22.56 -4.59
N SER A 361 -29.81 21.61 -4.09
CA SER A 361 -30.10 20.17 -4.26
C SER A 361 -31.15 19.68 -3.26
N ASP A 362 -32.23 19.08 -3.78
CA ASP A 362 -33.30 18.46 -2.98
C ASP A 362 -33.00 17.01 -2.59
N SER A 363 -31.98 16.39 -3.20
CA SER A 363 -31.55 15.02 -2.98
C SER A 363 -30.37 14.95 -2.01
N ASP A 364 -30.54 14.27 -0.88
CA ASP A 364 -29.46 14.08 0.10
C ASP A 364 -28.26 13.34 -0.53
N TYR A 365 -28.52 12.36 -1.38
CA TYR A 365 -27.47 11.63 -2.10
C TYR A 365 -26.71 12.52 -3.09
N ASP A 366 -27.41 13.35 -3.86
CA ASP A 366 -26.75 14.27 -4.81
C ASP A 366 -25.98 15.37 -4.04
N ARG A 367 -26.52 15.84 -2.94
CA ARG A 367 -25.85 16.78 -2.03
C ARG A 367 -24.55 16.20 -1.49
N GLU A 368 -24.55 14.95 -1.03
CA GLU A 368 -23.35 14.25 -0.58
C GLU A 368 -22.28 14.17 -1.70
N LYS A 369 -22.68 13.77 -2.92
CA LYS A 369 -21.75 13.69 -4.06
C LYS A 369 -21.22 15.04 -4.55
N LEU A 370 -22.00 16.10 -4.42
CA LEU A 370 -21.54 17.46 -4.67
C LEU A 370 -20.57 17.94 -3.58
N GLN A 371 -20.79 17.56 -2.31
CA GLN A 371 -19.86 17.85 -1.23
C GLN A 371 -18.52 17.15 -1.40
N GLU A 372 -18.52 15.86 -1.77
CA GLU A 372 -17.29 15.12 -2.14
C GLU A 372 -16.52 15.84 -3.27
N ARG A 373 -17.22 16.27 -4.30
CA ARG A 373 -16.63 16.96 -5.43
C ARG A 373 -16.07 18.34 -5.04
N LEU A 374 -16.79 19.07 -4.20
CA LEU A 374 -16.32 20.33 -3.63
C LEU A 374 -15.05 20.15 -2.80
N ALA A 375 -15.02 19.15 -1.91
CA ALA A 375 -13.86 18.85 -1.08
C ALA A 375 -12.62 18.52 -1.92
N LYS A 376 -12.77 17.75 -3.02
CA LYS A 376 -11.67 17.41 -3.92
C LYS A 376 -11.11 18.65 -4.65
N LEU A 377 -11.95 19.58 -5.06
CA LEU A 377 -11.52 20.78 -5.81
C LEU A 377 -11.00 21.90 -4.90
N ALA A 378 -11.67 22.11 -3.76
CA ALA A 378 -11.36 23.22 -2.84
C ALA A 378 -10.25 22.89 -1.83
N GLY A 379 -10.00 21.61 -1.56
CA GLY A 379 -9.03 21.16 -0.54
C GLY A 379 -7.57 21.37 -0.95
N GLY A 380 -7.27 21.39 -2.22
CA GLY A 380 -5.90 21.50 -2.72
C GLY A 380 -5.03 20.29 -2.34
N VAL A 381 -3.72 20.48 -2.44
CA VAL A 381 -2.69 19.49 -2.10
C VAL A 381 -1.68 20.10 -1.13
N ALA A 382 -1.41 19.41 -0.03
CA ALA A 382 -0.30 19.71 0.85
C ALA A 382 0.92 18.91 0.38
N VAL A 383 2.01 19.59 0.08
CA VAL A 383 3.27 18.98 -0.35
C VAL A 383 4.26 19.07 0.81
N ILE A 384 4.62 17.93 1.38
CA ILE A 384 5.69 17.82 2.38
C ILE A 384 7.00 17.61 1.63
N LYS A 385 7.88 18.60 1.67
CA LYS A 385 9.22 18.51 1.09
C LYS A 385 10.19 17.98 2.13
N ALA A 386 10.76 16.80 1.86
CA ALA A 386 11.73 16.14 2.71
C ALA A 386 13.15 16.32 2.15
N GLY A 387 14.07 16.79 2.97
CA GLY A 387 15.48 16.89 2.65
C GLY A 387 16.35 16.09 3.60
N ALA A 388 17.47 15.56 3.10
CA ALA A 388 18.47 14.82 3.87
C ALA A 388 19.89 15.03 3.32
N ALA A 389 20.89 14.56 4.06
CA ALA A 389 22.29 14.72 3.68
C ALA A 389 22.73 13.73 2.57
N THR A 390 22.11 12.58 2.49
CA THR A 390 22.42 11.53 1.52
C THR A 390 21.15 11.03 0.83
N GLU A 391 21.30 10.51 -0.40
CA GLU A 391 20.18 9.94 -1.17
C GLU A 391 19.51 8.75 -0.44
N VAL A 392 20.29 7.93 0.25
CA VAL A 392 19.78 6.78 1.02
C VAL A 392 18.92 7.25 2.19
N GLU A 393 19.40 8.23 2.95
CA GLU A 393 18.65 8.85 4.06
C GLU A 393 17.38 9.55 3.54
N LEU A 394 17.47 10.23 2.40
CA LEU A 394 16.36 10.94 1.80
C LEU A 394 15.21 10.00 1.43
N LYS A 395 15.52 8.88 0.77
CA LYS A 395 14.54 7.87 0.41
C LYS A 395 13.89 7.23 1.63
N GLU A 396 14.69 6.87 2.63
CA GLU A 396 14.18 6.30 3.88
C GLU A 396 13.24 7.29 4.59
N ARG A 397 13.66 8.56 4.72
CA ARG A 397 12.88 9.61 5.37
C ARG A 397 11.57 9.89 4.64
N LYS A 398 11.60 9.91 3.31
CA LYS A 398 10.41 10.06 2.47
C LYS A 398 9.40 8.94 2.71
N HIS A 399 9.84 7.66 2.64
CA HIS A 399 8.97 6.51 2.88
C HIS A 399 8.33 6.58 4.27
N ARG A 400 9.10 6.89 5.30
CA ARG A 400 8.62 7.03 6.67
C ARG A 400 7.56 8.13 6.83
N ILE A 401 7.72 9.26 6.14
CA ILE A 401 6.72 10.33 6.14
C ILE A 401 5.45 9.88 5.42
N GLU A 402 5.57 9.19 4.30
CA GLU A 402 4.42 8.67 3.54
C GLU A 402 3.62 7.65 4.34
N ASP A 403 4.28 6.74 5.05
CA ASP A 403 3.64 5.79 5.96
C ASP A 403 2.91 6.51 7.09
N ALA A 404 3.55 7.52 7.67
CA ALA A 404 2.93 8.33 8.72
C ALA A 404 1.71 9.12 8.25
N VAL A 405 1.71 9.62 7.01
CA VAL A 405 0.54 10.26 6.39
C VAL A 405 -0.62 9.25 6.23
N ARG A 406 -0.32 8.04 5.73
CA ARG A 406 -1.32 6.98 5.58
C ARG A 406 -1.88 6.53 6.93
N ASN A 407 -1.01 6.38 7.92
CA ASN A 407 -1.36 6.04 9.30
C ASN A 407 -2.29 7.10 9.92
N ALA A 408 -1.96 8.39 9.77
CA ALA A 408 -2.79 9.49 10.25
C ALA A 408 -4.18 9.51 9.61
N LYS A 409 -4.26 9.26 8.29
CA LYS A 409 -5.55 9.13 7.59
C LYS A 409 -6.36 7.95 8.10
N ALA A 410 -5.73 6.78 8.26
CA ALA A 410 -6.39 5.60 8.83
C ALA A 410 -6.94 5.86 10.24
N ALA A 411 -6.22 6.63 11.07
CA ALA A 411 -6.67 7.03 12.39
C ALA A 411 -7.90 7.94 12.36
N VAL A 412 -7.95 8.88 11.41
CA VAL A 412 -9.12 9.77 11.23
C VAL A 412 -10.34 9.02 10.70
N GLU A 413 -10.13 7.98 9.85
CA GLU A 413 -11.22 7.20 9.26
C GLU A 413 -11.94 6.29 10.27
N GLU A 414 -11.21 5.56 11.11
CA GLU A 414 -11.79 4.53 11.98
C GLU A 414 -11.45 4.71 13.47
N GLY A 415 -10.74 5.78 13.83
CA GLY A 415 -10.32 6.01 15.20
C GLY A 415 -9.05 5.27 15.59
N ILE A 416 -8.69 5.39 16.86
CA ILE A 416 -7.47 4.85 17.46
C ILE A 416 -7.76 3.94 18.65
N VAL A 417 -6.86 3.01 18.90
CA VAL A 417 -6.82 2.13 20.08
C VAL A 417 -5.46 2.19 20.75
N ALA A 418 -5.33 1.60 21.94
CA ALA A 418 -4.04 1.45 22.60
C ALA A 418 -3.05 0.69 21.70
N GLY A 419 -1.90 1.31 21.45
CA GLY A 419 -0.89 0.79 20.53
C GLY A 419 -0.05 -0.34 21.10
N GLY A 420 1.03 -0.67 20.40
CA GLY A 420 2.01 -1.65 20.86
C GLY A 420 1.49 -3.09 20.95
N GLY A 421 0.43 -3.44 20.22
CA GLY A 421 -0.21 -4.75 20.26
C GLY A 421 -1.10 -5.00 21.48
N VAL A 422 -1.28 -3.99 22.35
CA VAL A 422 -2.08 -4.10 23.57
C VAL A 422 -3.55 -4.28 23.27
N ALA A 423 -4.12 -3.50 22.33
CA ALA A 423 -5.52 -3.61 21.94
C ALA A 423 -5.86 -5.01 21.40
N LEU A 424 -4.98 -5.64 20.62
CA LEU A 424 -5.14 -7.01 20.15
C LEU A 424 -5.20 -8.01 21.32
N LEU A 425 -4.23 -7.96 22.23
CA LEU A 425 -4.19 -8.84 23.38
C LEU A 425 -5.43 -8.68 24.26
N GLN A 426 -5.82 -7.45 24.58
CA GLN A 426 -6.96 -7.14 25.43
C GLN A 426 -8.33 -7.38 24.76
N SER A 427 -8.36 -7.64 23.45
CA SER A 427 -9.57 -8.07 22.73
C SER A 427 -9.83 -9.58 22.85
N ALA A 428 -8.87 -10.38 23.35
CA ALA A 428 -9.01 -11.84 23.50
C ALA A 428 -10.25 -12.32 24.29
N PRO A 429 -10.73 -11.62 25.34
CA PRO A 429 -11.96 -12.01 26.04
C PRO A 429 -13.22 -12.01 25.16
N ALA A 430 -13.25 -11.27 24.03
CA ALA A 430 -14.38 -11.31 23.11
C ALA A 430 -14.62 -12.72 22.52
N LEU A 431 -13.60 -13.55 22.49
CA LEU A 431 -13.69 -14.94 22.00
C LEU A 431 -14.49 -15.84 22.94
N ASP A 432 -14.61 -15.52 24.23
CA ASP A 432 -15.33 -16.33 25.22
C ASP A 432 -16.85 -16.33 24.96
N ALA A 433 -17.35 -15.26 24.34
CA ALA A 433 -18.76 -15.12 23.99
C ALA A 433 -19.20 -16.00 22.80
N LEU A 434 -18.26 -16.53 22.01
CA LEU A 434 -18.56 -17.29 20.80
C LEU A 434 -19.15 -18.69 21.08
N ASN A 435 -18.93 -19.25 22.26
CA ASN A 435 -19.41 -20.58 22.68
C ASN A 435 -19.17 -21.68 21.64
N LEU A 436 -17.99 -21.67 20.98
CA LEU A 436 -17.61 -22.63 19.97
C LEU A 436 -17.23 -23.99 20.58
N THR A 437 -17.34 -25.06 19.79
CA THR A 437 -17.00 -26.44 20.22
C THR A 437 -16.13 -27.14 19.18
N GLY A 438 -15.41 -28.19 19.61
CA GLY A 438 -14.58 -29.01 18.71
C GLY A 438 -13.49 -28.19 18.00
N ASP A 439 -13.27 -28.48 16.72
CA ASP A 439 -12.21 -27.84 15.92
C ASP A 439 -12.44 -26.33 15.72
N GLU A 440 -13.69 -25.86 15.75
CA GLU A 440 -13.96 -24.42 15.69
C GLU A 440 -13.49 -23.71 16.97
N ALA A 441 -13.69 -24.32 18.15
CA ALA A 441 -13.14 -23.79 19.40
C ALA A 441 -11.61 -23.78 19.39
N THR A 442 -11.00 -24.81 18.82
CA THR A 442 -9.54 -24.88 18.62
C THR A 442 -9.07 -23.78 17.69
N GLY A 443 -9.79 -23.51 16.59
CA GLY A 443 -9.52 -22.41 15.68
C GLY A 443 -9.58 -21.03 16.36
N ALA A 444 -10.56 -20.80 17.21
CA ALA A 444 -10.64 -19.58 18.01
C ALA A 444 -9.48 -19.47 19.03
N ASN A 445 -9.05 -20.58 19.61
CA ASN A 445 -7.90 -20.57 20.50
C ASN A 445 -6.56 -20.29 19.79
N ILE A 446 -6.42 -20.72 18.52
CA ILE A 446 -5.27 -20.34 17.68
C ILE A 446 -5.20 -18.83 17.55
N VAL A 447 -6.33 -18.17 17.28
CA VAL A 447 -6.41 -16.69 17.22
C VAL A 447 -6.05 -16.09 18.57
N ARG A 448 -6.61 -16.58 19.67
CA ARG A 448 -6.29 -16.12 21.04
C ARG A 448 -4.80 -16.10 21.31
N VAL A 449 -4.10 -17.16 20.97
CA VAL A 449 -2.64 -17.26 21.15
C VAL A 449 -1.92 -16.24 20.26
N ALA A 450 -2.34 -16.11 19.00
CA ALA A 450 -1.72 -15.21 18.03
C ALA A 450 -1.89 -13.72 18.39
N LEU A 451 -3.00 -13.32 19.03
CA LEU A 451 -3.24 -11.93 19.46
C LEU A 451 -2.14 -11.39 20.38
N SER A 452 -1.44 -12.25 21.09
CA SER A 452 -0.32 -11.85 21.96
C SER A 452 1.01 -11.64 21.22
N ALA A 453 1.12 -12.10 19.97
CA ALA A 453 2.39 -12.17 19.26
C ALA A 453 3.00 -10.79 18.96
N PRO A 454 2.25 -9.77 18.52
CA PRO A 454 2.82 -8.44 18.27
C PRO A 454 3.43 -7.82 19.53
N LEU A 455 2.69 -7.80 20.65
CA LEU A 455 3.21 -7.29 21.93
C LEU A 455 4.44 -8.07 22.39
N LYS A 456 4.42 -9.41 22.30
CA LYS A 456 5.56 -10.25 22.64
C LYS A 456 6.79 -9.93 21.79
N GLN A 457 6.60 -9.67 20.50
CA GLN A 457 7.71 -9.33 19.63
C GLN A 457 8.29 -7.94 19.97
N ILE A 458 7.43 -6.95 20.26
CA ILE A 458 7.86 -5.62 20.71
C ILE A 458 8.66 -5.72 22.01
N ALA A 459 8.17 -6.49 22.98
CA ALA A 459 8.86 -6.76 24.24
C ALA A 459 10.23 -7.43 24.03
N PHE A 460 10.29 -8.44 23.15
CA PHE A 460 11.53 -9.11 22.77
C PHE A 460 12.55 -8.15 22.16
N ASN A 461 12.12 -7.32 21.21
CA ASN A 461 12.98 -6.32 20.58
C ASN A 461 13.47 -5.24 21.56
N ALA A 462 12.70 -4.99 22.63
CA ALA A 462 13.07 -4.11 23.73
C ALA A 462 13.98 -4.78 24.79
N GLY A 463 14.31 -6.08 24.63
CA GLY A 463 15.15 -6.82 25.56
C GLY A 463 14.42 -7.29 26.82
N LEU A 464 13.09 -7.32 26.78
CA LEU A 464 12.24 -7.78 27.90
C LEU A 464 11.78 -9.23 27.66
N GLU A 465 11.36 -9.92 28.75
CA GLU A 465 10.81 -11.27 28.64
C GLU A 465 9.37 -11.25 28.11
N PRO A 466 9.11 -11.73 26.86
CA PRO A 466 7.82 -11.56 26.19
C PRO A 466 6.63 -12.17 26.95
N GLY A 467 6.83 -13.32 27.57
CA GLY A 467 5.77 -14.01 28.31
C GLY A 467 5.34 -13.24 29.55
N VAL A 468 6.30 -12.69 30.29
CA VAL A 468 6.05 -11.88 31.50
C VAL A 468 5.32 -10.59 31.16
N VAL A 469 5.73 -9.93 30.07
CA VAL A 469 5.08 -8.70 29.60
C VAL A 469 3.62 -8.98 29.20
N ALA A 470 3.38 -10.02 28.40
CA ALA A 470 2.04 -10.36 27.94
C ALA A 470 1.11 -10.70 29.13
N GLU A 471 1.58 -11.48 30.08
CA GLU A 471 0.81 -11.82 31.30
C GLU A 471 0.50 -10.58 32.12
N LYS A 472 1.48 -9.70 32.33
CA LYS A 472 1.26 -8.45 33.06
C LYS A 472 0.22 -7.56 32.38
N VAL A 473 0.34 -7.36 31.06
CA VAL A 473 -0.59 -6.52 30.29
C VAL A 473 -2.01 -7.08 30.26
N SER A 474 -2.17 -8.40 30.20
CA SER A 474 -3.48 -9.05 30.27
C SER A 474 -4.25 -8.74 31.55
N ASN A 475 -3.55 -8.42 32.65
CA ASN A 475 -4.12 -8.12 33.95
C ASN A 475 -4.23 -6.60 34.24
N LEU A 476 -3.83 -5.75 33.30
CA LEU A 476 -3.96 -4.29 33.43
C LEU A 476 -5.37 -3.82 33.00
N PRO A 477 -5.78 -2.61 33.43
CA PRO A 477 -6.99 -1.98 32.94
C PRO A 477 -6.98 -1.85 31.39
N ALA A 478 -8.16 -1.81 30.78
CA ALA A 478 -8.30 -1.62 29.35
C ALA A 478 -7.57 -0.34 28.87
N GLY A 479 -6.78 -0.48 27.81
CA GLY A 479 -5.97 0.61 27.26
C GLY A 479 -4.62 0.83 27.95
N SER A 480 -4.37 0.19 29.08
CA SER A 480 -3.07 0.24 29.76
C SER A 480 -2.15 -0.89 29.31
N GLY A 481 -0.89 -0.59 29.10
CA GLY A 481 0.10 -1.56 28.63
C GLY A 481 1.53 -1.08 28.77
N LEU A 482 2.44 -1.81 28.16
CA LEU A 482 3.86 -1.47 28.12
C LEU A 482 4.11 -0.36 27.08
N ASN A 483 4.61 0.78 27.52
CA ASN A 483 5.30 1.71 26.65
C ASN A 483 6.75 1.20 26.47
N ALA A 484 7.02 0.59 25.32
CA ALA A 484 8.32 -0.07 25.09
C ALA A 484 9.48 0.92 24.88
N ASP A 485 9.19 2.20 24.67
CA ASP A 485 10.22 3.23 24.60
C ASP A 485 10.74 3.61 25.98
N SER A 486 9.84 3.93 26.91
CA SER A 486 10.17 4.29 28.29
C SER A 486 10.44 3.09 29.20
N GLY A 487 9.84 1.93 28.89
CA GLY A 487 9.82 0.72 29.74
C GLY A 487 8.73 0.75 30.82
N GLU A 488 7.90 1.76 30.85
CA GLU A 488 6.85 1.95 31.87
C GLU A 488 5.53 1.28 31.46
N TYR A 489 4.70 0.97 32.46
CA TYR A 489 3.33 0.46 32.25
C TYR A 489 2.34 1.55 32.62
N GLU A 490 1.62 2.05 31.62
CA GLU A 490 0.79 3.25 31.73
C GLU A 490 -0.44 3.19 30.82
N ASP A 491 -1.34 4.18 30.91
CA ASP A 491 -2.40 4.38 29.91
C ASP A 491 -1.75 4.82 28.60
N LEU A 492 -1.78 3.95 27.60
CA LEU A 492 -1.07 4.15 26.35
C LEU A 492 -1.66 5.28 25.50
N LEU A 493 -2.98 5.46 25.51
CA LEU A 493 -3.60 6.56 24.78
C LEU A 493 -3.25 7.93 25.41
N ALA A 494 -3.20 7.98 26.74
CA ALA A 494 -2.76 9.19 27.45
C ALA A 494 -1.27 9.47 27.26
N ALA A 495 -0.45 8.42 27.11
CA ALA A 495 0.98 8.51 26.82
C ALA A 495 1.27 8.79 25.32
N GLY A 496 0.23 8.88 24.48
CA GLY A 496 0.36 9.08 23.04
C GLY A 496 0.68 7.81 22.26
N VAL A 497 0.75 6.62 22.88
CA VAL A 497 1.02 5.34 22.20
C VAL A 497 -0.30 4.76 21.66
N ALA A 498 -0.62 5.11 20.44
CA ALA A 498 -1.88 4.77 19.79
C ALA A 498 -1.65 4.15 18.40
N ASP A 499 -2.47 3.16 18.05
CA ASP A 499 -2.52 2.57 16.72
C ASP A 499 -3.88 2.83 16.07
N PRO A 500 -3.96 3.15 14.75
CA PRO A 500 -5.23 3.22 14.05
C PRO A 500 -5.92 1.86 14.05
N VAL A 501 -7.22 1.87 14.31
CA VAL A 501 -8.02 0.63 14.30
C VAL A 501 -7.98 -0.02 12.93
N LYS A 502 -8.07 0.76 11.86
CA LYS A 502 -8.00 0.29 10.47
C LYS A 502 -6.74 -0.53 10.21
N VAL A 503 -5.58 -0.06 10.70
CA VAL A 503 -4.29 -0.76 10.58
C VAL A 503 -4.33 -2.07 11.37
N THR A 504 -4.71 -2.01 12.65
CA THR A 504 -4.68 -3.17 13.56
C THR A 504 -5.63 -4.28 13.11
N ARG A 505 -6.87 -3.94 12.71
CA ARG A 505 -7.83 -4.93 12.25
C ARG A 505 -7.48 -5.51 10.88
N SER A 506 -7.00 -4.68 9.95
CA SER A 506 -6.59 -5.14 8.62
C SER A 506 -5.40 -6.10 8.70
N ALA A 507 -4.42 -5.82 9.56
CA ALA A 507 -3.32 -6.71 9.83
C ALA A 507 -3.79 -8.09 10.31
N LEU A 508 -4.74 -8.14 11.25
CA LEU A 508 -5.31 -9.39 11.75
C LEU A 508 -6.11 -10.13 10.67
N GLN A 509 -6.97 -9.43 9.95
CA GLN A 509 -7.83 -10.01 8.92
C GLN A 509 -7.01 -10.61 7.76
N ASN A 510 -6.01 -9.88 7.26
CA ASN A 510 -5.15 -10.34 6.17
C ASN A 510 -4.27 -11.52 6.62
N ALA A 511 -3.69 -11.45 7.81
CA ALA A 511 -2.92 -12.54 8.40
C ALA A 511 -3.76 -13.82 8.56
N ALA A 512 -4.97 -13.70 9.08
CA ALA A 512 -5.87 -14.82 9.29
C ALA A 512 -6.38 -15.43 7.98
N SER A 513 -6.68 -14.61 6.97
CA SER A 513 -7.10 -15.07 5.65
C SER A 513 -6.05 -16.00 5.02
N ILE A 514 -4.79 -15.58 5.01
CA ILE A 514 -3.70 -16.38 4.45
C ILE A 514 -3.40 -17.58 5.34
N ALA A 515 -3.38 -17.43 6.67
CA ALA A 515 -3.17 -18.54 7.58
C ALA A 515 -4.24 -19.63 7.42
N ALA A 516 -5.50 -19.26 7.26
CA ALA A 516 -6.59 -20.21 7.04
C ALA A 516 -6.41 -21.00 5.72
N LEU A 517 -5.99 -20.33 4.65
CA LEU A 517 -5.66 -21.00 3.39
C LEU A 517 -4.45 -21.93 3.53
N PHE A 518 -3.43 -21.47 4.24
CA PHE A 518 -2.21 -22.22 4.49
C PHE A 518 -2.52 -23.54 5.24
N LEU A 519 -3.33 -23.48 6.30
CA LEU A 519 -3.71 -24.65 7.10
C LEU A 519 -4.55 -25.66 6.32
N THR A 520 -5.30 -25.22 5.31
CA THR A 520 -6.12 -26.10 4.45
C THR A 520 -5.34 -26.66 3.25
N THR A 521 -4.06 -26.30 3.08
CA THR A 521 -3.23 -26.78 1.98
C THR A 521 -2.81 -28.23 2.23
N GLU A 522 -3.03 -29.10 1.21
CA GLU A 522 -2.68 -30.53 1.23
C GLU A 522 -1.57 -30.85 0.24
N ALA A 523 -1.45 -30.10 -0.85
CA ALA A 523 -0.42 -30.30 -1.85
C ALA A 523 0.15 -28.95 -2.34
N VAL A 524 1.43 -28.96 -2.68
CA VAL A 524 2.13 -27.82 -3.28
C VAL A 524 2.67 -28.26 -4.64
N VAL A 525 2.35 -27.49 -5.68
CA VAL A 525 2.84 -27.70 -7.03
C VAL A 525 3.78 -26.55 -7.39
N ALA A 526 5.06 -26.86 -7.54
CA ALA A 526 6.11 -25.89 -7.82
C ALA A 526 6.82 -26.18 -9.13
N ASP A 527 7.48 -25.18 -9.71
CA ASP A 527 8.36 -25.38 -10.84
C ASP A 527 9.59 -26.19 -10.43
N LYS A 528 9.98 -27.13 -11.29
CA LYS A 528 11.20 -27.90 -11.05
C LYS A 528 12.40 -26.97 -11.23
N PRO A 529 13.34 -26.92 -10.25
CA PRO A 529 14.53 -26.12 -10.39
C PRO A 529 15.30 -26.48 -11.67
N GLU A 530 15.67 -25.51 -12.48
CA GLU A 530 16.57 -25.73 -13.61
C GLU A 530 17.92 -26.21 -13.06
N LYS A 531 18.40 -27.35 -13.58
CA LYS A 531 19.77 -27.75 -13.29
C LYS A 531 20.68 -26.69 -13.92
N ALA A 532 21.51 -26.07 -13.10
CA ALA A 532 22.57 -25.19 -13.60
C ALA A 532 23.32 -25.94 -14.71
N ALA A 533 23.33 -25.40 -15.92
CA ALA A 533 24.07 -25.96 -17.02
C ALA A 533 25.53 -26.10 -16.57
N ALA A 534 26.07 -27.31 -16.61
CA ALA A 534 27.48 -27.50 -16.32
C ALA A 534 28.29 -26.58 -17.25
N PRO A 535 29.30 -25.86 -16.74
CA PRO A 535 30.11 -24.99 -17.58
C PRO A 535 30.61 -25.80 -18.76
N ALA A 536 30.29 -25.35 -19.97
CA ALA A 536 30.74 -25.98 -21.19
C ALA A 536 32.27 -26.08 -21.11
N GLY A 537 32.79 -27.32 -21.04
CA GLY A 537 34.21 -27.56 -20.98
C GLY A 537 34.89 -26.89 -22.15
N ASP A 538 35.95 -26.15 -21.86
CA ASP A 538 36.79 -25.43 -22.80
C ASP A 538 37.27 -26.40 -23.90
N PRO A 539 36.94 -26.20 -25.19
CA PRO A 539 37.34 -27.12 -26.26
C PRO A 539 38.81 -26.97 -26.67
N THR A 540 39.65 -26.27 -25.91
CA THR A 540 41.09 -26.04 -26.19
C THR A 540 42.03 -26.93 -25.39
N GLY A 541 41.61 -28.14 -25.01
CA GLY A 541 42.50 -29.13 -24.41
C GLY A 541 42.90 -30.25 -25.41
N GLY A 542 43.79 -30.01 -26.33
CA GLY A 542 44.32 -31.10 -27.15
C GLY A 542 45.04 -30.71 -28.42
N MET A 543 46.21 -30.07 -28.34
CA MET A 543 47.25 -30.27 -29.34
C MET A 543 48.58 -30.47 -28.64
N GLY A 544 48.87 -31.76 -28.42
CA GLY A 544 50.11 -32.27 -27.94
C GLY A 544 51.26 -32.02 -28.89
N GLY A 545 52.43 -32.02 -28.34
CA GLY A 545 53.70 -31.69 -28.93
C GLY A 545 54.09 -32.45 -30.19
N MET A 546 54.96 -31.83 -30.95
CA MET A 546 56.00 -32.48 -31.77
C MET A 546 57.29 -31.71 -31.57
N ASP A 547 58.26 -32.48 -31.18
CA ASP A 547 59.68 -32.16 -31.16
C ASP A 547 60.20 -31.49 -32.47
N PHE A 548 61.00 -30.47 -32.27
CA PHE A 548 62.40 -30.42 -32.82
C PHE A 548 63.12 -29.24 -32.17
#